data_11c119ee0cdd66628e740598b0be3d62
#
_entry.id   11c119ee0cdd66628e740598b0be3d62
#
_cell.length_a   1.000
_cell.length_b   1.000
_cell.length_c   1.000
_cell.angle_alpha   90.00
_cell.angle_beta   90.00
_cell.angle_gamma   90.00
#
_symmetry.space_group_name_H-M   'P 1'
#
loop_
_entity.id
_entity.type
_entity.pdbx_description
1 polymer ?
#
loop_
_entity_poly.entity_id
_entity_poly.type
_entity_poly.pdbx_seq_one_letter_code
_entity_poly.pdbx_strand_id
1 'polypeptide(L)'
;MKKKRIEQNEIKRYFLIIAAFLSFMILSLLFFLSWLQQDVEVSSRKTVATNVERQSYHLKSVLDIQFNYLTGMASYMGEREDLFKRLIQSIVKEQDLNLIGIMKADGDTYYNNGARKNVKNRGYFKKVMQGQKIMSPPLESKVDGRTKVILAVPIYRNGKVTGALGASYNVGALNQMLFNDIYDGIGFSMIIDTSGKIISCDSGLSYRKIGINDNVYDFYTKSGEVAEETMKSAKANIKKQKSGILVLKEKNAMSYLAYEPLHINNWMLCYMVPQSKAQEEFQFIGNKEVILFAVIGVGVITFFILIFQRTSMKQKKMREIASRDGLTQLYNKAGTEQRIKEWLHSDRSKSGAVLMMMDVDYFKQINDTYGHAVGDRVLYKVGHLLKSSFRENDIVGRIGGDEFLIFMEGITSEEFAVRRMENLQQYLRELPIEELEEHTLTCSMGAAFMPKDGTTFGELYKHADEALYTTKRNGRDGFRIYHEVEEKEV
;
A
#
# COMPACT_ATOMS: atom_id res chain seq x y z
N MET A 1 -8.38 -6.49 -42.86
CA MET A 1 -7.87 -7.44 -41.83
C MET A 1 -6.53 -7.05 -41.20
N LYS A 2 -5.47 -6.74 -41.97
CA LYS A 2 -4.14 -6.38 -41.41
C LYS A 2 -4.17 -5.20 -40.40
N LYS A 3 -4.92 -4.13 -40.69
CA LYS A 3 -4.97 -2.90 -39.89
C LYS A 3 -5.62 -3.11 -38.49
N LYS A 4 -6.71 -3.89 -38.43
CA LYS A 4 -7.39 -4.27 -37.16
C LYS A 4 -6.49 -5.14 -36.28
N ARG A 5 -5.64 -5.95 -36.88
CA ARG A 5 -4.68 -6.82 -36.18
C ARG A 5 -3.50 -6.04 -35.60
N ILE A 6 -3.07 -4.96 -36.25
CA ILE A 6 -2.02 -4.06 -35.75
C ILE A 6 -2.54 -3.26 -34.54
N GLU A 7 -3.78 -2.72 -34.59
CA GLU A 7 -4.40 -2.00 -33.49
C GLU A 7 -4.63 -2.89 -32.26
N GLN A 8 -5.11 -4.12 -32.48
CA GLN A 8 -5.24 -5.10 -31.38
C GLN A 8 -3.90 -5.46 -30.74
N ASN A 9 -2.83 -5.52 -31.52
CA ASN A 9 -1.49 -5.80 -31.01
C ASN A 9 -0.92 -4.61 -30.20
N GLU A 10 -1.18 -3.38 -30.59
CA GLU A 10 -0.76 -2.20 -29.80
C GLU A 10 -1.53 -2.11 -28.49
N ILE A 11 -2.85 -2.29 -28.50
CA ILE A 11 -3.65 -2.31 -27.27
C ILE A 11 -3.18 -3.44 -26.34
N LYS A 12 -2.91 -4.64 -26.86
CA LYS A 12 -2.35 -5.75 -26.08
C LYS A 12 -0.98 -5.41 -25.50
N ARG A 13 -0.14 -4.71 -26.25
CA ARG A 13 1.19 -4.29 -25.78
C ARG A 13 1.11 -3.28 -24.64
N TYR A 14 0.22 -2.29 -24.71
CA TYR A 14 -0.05 -1.35 -23.60
C TYR A 14 -0.61 -2.08 -22.39
N PHE A 15 -1.55 -3.00 -22.60
CA PHE A 15 -2.11 -3.80 -21.51
C PHE A 15 -1.04 -4.66 -20.83
N LEU A 16 -0.13 -5.28 -21.58
CA LEU A 16 0.99 -6.05 -21.03
C LEU A 16 1.96 -5.18 -20.23
N ILE A 17 2.27 -3.97 -20.69
CA ILE A 17 3.13 -3.03 -19.97
C ILE A 17 2.49 -2.60 -18.65
N ILE A 18 1.20 -2.27 -18.65
CA ILE A 18 0.45 -1.91 -17.45
C ILE A 18 0.39 -3.10 -16.49
N ALA A 19 0.09 -4.30 -16.98
CA ALA A 19 0.03 -5.50 -16.16
C ALA A 19 1.39 -5.84 -15.55
N ALA A 20 2.48 -5.73 -16.30
CA ALA A 20 3.85 -5.93 -15.80
C ALA A 20 4.22 -4.89 -14.73
N PHE A 21 3.85 -3.63 -14.94
CA PHE A 21 4.09 -2.56 -13.97
C PHE A 21 3.29 -2.76 -12.68
N LEU A 22 2.00 -3.12 -12.77
CA LEU A 22 1.17 -3.44 -11.61
C LEU A 22 1.71 -4.66 -10.84
N SER A 23 2.14 -5.69 -11.54
CA SER A 23 2.77 -6.87 -10.93
C SER A 23 4.06 -6.49 -10.20
N PHE A 24 4.90 -5.65 -10.79
CA PHE A 24 6.10 -5.13 -10.15
C PHE A 24 5.78 -4.31 -8.88
N MET A 25 4.76 -3.44 -8.94
CA MET A 25 4.31 -2.68 -7.77
C MET A 25 3.81 -3.58 -6.63
N ILE A 26 3.02 -4.62 -6.96
CA ILE A 26 2.52 -5.57 -5.96
C ILE A 26 3.68 -6.33 -5.32
N LEU A 27 4.62 -6.82 -6.11
CA LEU A 27 5.81 -7.52 -5.60
C LEU A 27 6.67 -6.60 -4.72
N SER A 28 6.88 -5.35 -5.13
CA SER A 28 7.60 -4.34 -4.36
C SER A 28 6.90 -4.03 -3.04
N LEU A 29 5.58 -3.93 -3.03
CA LEU A 29 4.78 -3.72 -1.81
C LEU A 29 4.88 -4.93 -0.87
N LEU A 30 4.77 -6.15 -1.38
CA LEU A 30 4.89 -7.37 -0.56
C LEU A 30 6.30 -7.49 0.05
N PHE A 31 7.34 -7.20 -0.73
CA PHE A 31 8.72 -7.16 -0.23
C PHE A 31 8.88 -6.10 0.86
N PHE A 32 8.36 -4.91 0.64
CA PHE A 32 8.42 -3.81 1.60
C PHE A 32 7.69 -4.15 2.91
N LEU A 33 6.47 -4.72 2.84
CA LEU A 33 5.72 -5.14 4.03
C LEU A 33 6.45 -6.23 4.81
N SER A 34 7.07 -7.18 4.12
CA SER A 34 7.89 -8.22 4.77
C SER A 34 9.12 -7.63 5.47
N TRP A 35 9.81 -6.71 4.82
CA TRP A 35 10.95 -6.00 5.39
C TRP A 35 10.53 -5.16 6.61
N LEU A 36 9.42 -4.43 6.51
CA LEU A 36 8.87 -3.62 7.61
C LEU A 36 8.51 -4.48 8.83
N GLN A 37 7.87 -5.64 8.63
CA GLN A 37 7.57 -6.56 9.72
C GLN A 37 8.82 -7.02 10.45
N GLN A 38 9.89 -7.33 9.71
CA GLN A 38 11.18 -7.73 10.29
C GLN A 38 11.83 -6.58 11.06
N ASP A 39 11.79 -5.37 10.53
CA ASP A 39 12.37 -4.18 11.18
C ASP A 39 11.61 -3.81 12.47
N VAL A 40 10.27 -3.87 12.44
CA VAL A 40 9.42 -3.69 13.62
C VAL A 40 9.72 -4.74 14.69
N GLU A 41 9.92 -6.01 14.31
CA GLU A 41 10.28 -7.07 15.26
C GLU A 41 11.64 -6.79 15.92
N VAL A 42 12.66 -6.44 15.15
CA VAL A 42 14.00 -6.12 15.67
C VAL A 42 13.95 -4.89 16.58
N SER A 43 13.27 -3.84 16.14
CA SER A 43 13.16 -2.58 16.88
C SER A 43 12.39 -2.76 18.19
N SER A 44 11.25 -3.48 18.16
CA SER A 44 10.48 -3.74 19.37
C SER A 44 11.25 -4.58 20.39
N ARG A 45 11.98 -5.61 19.95
CA ARG A 45 12.87 -6.39 20.84
C ARG A 45 13.93 -5.50 21.49
N LYS A 46 14.56 -4.63 20.71
CA LYS A 46 15.58 -3.69 21.22
C LYS A 46 14.97 -2.72 22.25
N THR A 47 13.78 -2.19 21.97
CA THR A 47 13.08 -1.30 22.89
C THR A 47 12.73 -1.98 24.21
N VAL A 48 12.23 -3.23 24.14
CA VAL A 48 11.95 -4.01 25.36
C VAL A 48 13.23 -4.23 26.16
N ALA A 49 14.33 -4.64 25.52
CA ALA A 49 15.61 -4.85 26.21
C ALA A 49 16.12 -3.55 26.87
N THR A 50 16.08 -2.42 26.13
CA THR A 50 16.52 -1.12 26.65
C THR A 50 15.65 -0.66 27.85
N ASN A 51 14.34 -0.92 27.81
CA ASN A 51 13.45 -0.59 28.91
C ASN A 51 13.79 -1.41 30.16
N VAL A 52 14.06 -2.70 30.01
CA VAL A 52 14.45 -3.55 31.13
C VAL A 52 15.81 -3.15 31.72
N GLU A 53 16.77 -2.81 30.86
CA GLU A 53 18.06 -2.26 31.26
C GLU A 53 17.89 -0.98 32.08
N ARG A 54 17.08 -0.03 31.59
CA ARG A 54 16.77 1.22 32.31
C ARG A 54 16.14 0.97 33.68
N GLN A 55 15.22 0.00 33.76
CA GLN A 55 14.59 -0.38 35.04
C GLN A 55 15.58 -1.05 35.98
N SER A 56 16.50 -1.86 35.48
CA SER A 56 17.56 -2.43 36.32
C SER A 56 18.43 -1.34 36.96
N TYR A 57 18.83 -0.33 36.18
CA TYR A 57 19.58 0.82 36.69
C TYR A 57 18.75 1.67 37.69
N HIS A 58 17.48 1.86 37.40
CA HIS A 58 16.59 2.58 38.29
C HIS A 58 16.48 1.87 39.67
N LEU A 59 16.23 0.55 39.65
CA LEU A 59 16.19 -0.23 40.89
C LEU A 59 17.51 -0.14 41.65
N LYS A 60 18.62 -0.29 40.99
CA LYS A 60 19.94 -0.15 41.60
C LYS A 60 20.09 1.21 42.24
N SER A 61 19.71 2.29 41.56
CA SER A 61 19.78 3.65 42.11
C SER A 61 18.93 3.82 43.35
N VAL A 62 17.69 3.30 43.34
CA VAL A 62 16.80 3.32 44.51
C VAL A 62 17.42 2.58 45.71
N LEU A 63 17.98 1.40 45.45
CA LEU A 63 18.63 0.61 46.50
C LEU A 63 19.90 1.28 47.04
N ASP A 64 20.70 1.90 46.18
CA ASP A 64 21.87 2.67 46.61
C ASP A 64 21.48 3.87 47.47
N ILE A 65 20.39 4.57 47.18
CA ILE A 65 19.84 5.63 48.03
C ILE A 65 19.47 5.07 49.41
N GLN A 66 18.77 3.93 49.46
CA GLN A 66 18.39 3.29 50.70
C GLN A 66 19.61 2.84 51.54
N PHE A 67 20.61 2.26 50.87
CA PHE A 67 21.88 1.90 51.53
C PHE A 67 22.62 3.12 52.08
N ASN A 68 22.64 4.23 51.31
CA ASN A 68 23.28 5.47 51.78
C ASN A 68 22.54 6.07 52.96
N TYR A 69 21.19 6.05 52.93
CA TYR A 69 20.37 6.49 54.07
C TYR A 69 20.67 5.64 55.33
N LEU A 70 20.64 4.30 55.20
CA LEU A 70 20.95 3.41 56.31
C LEU A 70 22.40 3.59 56.80
N THR A 71 23.36 3.84 55.88
CA THR A 71 24.76 4.06 56.23
C THR A 71 24.96 5.35 57.02
N GLY A 72 24.28 6.44 56.61
CA GLY A 72 24.29 7.69 57.35
C GLY A 72 23.74 7.54 58.75
N MET A 73 22.63 6.82 58.88
CA MET A 73 22.05 6.51 60.23
C MET A 73 23.03 5.63 61.04
N ALA A 74 23.65 4.59 60.43
CA ALA A 74 24.59 3.72 61.13
C ALA A 74 25.85 4.45 61.62
N SER A 75 26.37 5.39 60.82
CA SER A 75 27.53 6.24 61.20
C SER A 75 27.20 7.10 62.43
N TYR A 76 26.05 7.76 62.39
CA TYR A 76 25.60 8.60 63.50
C TYR A 76 25.42 7.79 64.78
N MET A 77 24.96 6.55 64.68
CA MET A 77 24.77 5.63 65.80
C MET A 77 26.07 5.14 66.41
N GLY A 78 27.14 5.01 65.60
CA GLY A 78 28.47 4.62 66.05
C GLY A 78 29.07 5.62 67.03
N GLU A 79 28.69 6.88 67.00
CA GLU A 79 29.19 7.95 67.84
C GLU A 79 28.38 8.16 69.13
N ARG A 80 27.03 7.85 69.15
CA ARG A 80 26.17 8.09 70.30
C ARG A 80 25.13 6.98 70.52
N GLU A 81 25.35 6.14 71.48
CA GLU A 81 24.51 4.98 71.82
C GLU A 81 23.17 5.36 72.51
N ASP A 82 23.14 6.43 73.22
CA ASP A 82 21.98 6.92 73.98
C ASP A 82 20.86 7.57 73.15
N LEU A 83 21.23 8.22 72.07
CA LEU A 83 20.30 8.79 71.09
C LEU A 83 19.55 7.73 70.23
N PHE A 84 20.08 6.57 70.20
CA PHE A 84 19.65 5.46 69.38
C PHE A 84 18.24 4.97 69.69
N LYS A 85 17.90 4.77 70.99
CA LYS A 85 16.56 4.33 71.37
C LYS A 85 15.49 5.36 71.10
N ARG A 86 15.84 6.67 71.16
CA ARG A 86 14.91 7.76 70.83
C ARG A 86 14.67 7.95 69.36
N LEU A 87 15.70 7.81 68.51
CA LEU A 87 15.63 7.93 67.09
C LEU A 87 14.76 6.83 66.45
N ILE A 88 14.91 5.57 66.92
CA ILE A 88 14.09 4.46 66.43
C ILE A 88 12.60 4.66 66.74
N GLN A 89 12.27 5.20 67.93
CA GLN A 89 10.90 5.46 68.28
C GLN A 89 10.28 6.65 67.53
N SER A 90 11.10 7.60 67.06
CA SER A 90 10.61 8.74 66.24
C SER A 90 10.36 8.36 64.78
N ILE A 91 11.13 7.43 64.21
CA ILE A 91 11.01 6.96 62.84
C ILE A 91 9.76 6.08 62.62
N VAL A 92 9.16 5.57 63.68
CA VAL A 92 7.92 4.75 63.65
C VAL A 92 6.71 5.46 63.04
N LYS A 93 6.73 6.79 62.90
CA LYS A 93 5.58 7.57 62.42
C LYS A 93 5.47 7.81 60.92
N GLU A 94 6.50 7.53 60.14
CA GLU A 94 6.42 7.63 58.66
C GLU A 94 6.07 6.29 58.05
N GLN A 95 4.98 6.25 57.33
CA GLN A 95 4.19 5.07 56.95
C GLN A 95 4.85 4.07 55.98
N ASP A 96 6.04 4.31 55.40
CA ASP A 96 6.64 3.44 54.38
C ASP A 96 7.88 2.67 54.79
N LEU A 97 8.45 2.92 55.96
CA LEU A 97 9.56 2.15 56.46
C LEU A 97 9.06 0.90 57.21
N ASN A 98 9.16 -0.25 56.50
CA ASN A 98 9.05 -1.56 57.13
C ASN A 98 10.00 -1.65 58.36
N LEU A 99 9.92 -2.68 59.16
CA LEU A 99 10.71 -2.88 60.35
C LEU A 99 12.19 -2.49 60.21
N ILE A 100 12.65 -1.53 61.04
CA ILE A 100 14.07 -1.22 61.20
C ILE A 100 14.55 -1.93 62.46
N GLY A 101 15.69 -2.60 62.35
CA GLY A 101 16.27 -3.33 63.48
C GLY A 101 17.75 -3.04 63.62
N ILE A 102 18.17 -2.92 64.86
CA ILE A 102 19.56 -2.84 65.23
C ILE A 102 20.02 -4.16 65.79
N MET A 103 21.06 -4.63 65.19
CA MET A 103 21.68 -5.90 65.47
C MET A 103 22.96 -5.67 66.25
N LYS A 104 23.04 -6.21 67.48
CA LYS A 104 24.29 -6.25 68.26
C LYS A 104 25.23 -7.32 67.73
N ALA A 105 26.49 -7.29 68.16
CA ALA A 105 27.53 -8.26 67.73
C ALA A 105 27.17 -9.72 68.09
N ASP A 106 26.40 -9.96 69.11
CA ASP A 106 25.89 -11.27 69.51
C ASP A 106 24.66 -11.74 68.70
N GLY A 107 24.16 -10.88 67.83
CA GLY A 107 23.00 -11.14 66.98
C GLY A 107 21.67 -10.72 67.61
N ASP A 108 21.64 -10.22 68.82
CA ASP A 108 20.44 -9.71 69.41
C ASP A 108 19.97 -8.44 68.70
N THR A 109 18.74 -8.43 68.26
CA THR A 109 18.19 -7.39 67.40
C THR A 109 16.98 -6.74 68.08
N TYR A 110 17.03 -5.42 68.15
CA TYR A 110 15.96 -4.56 68.65
C TYR A 110 15.26 -3.88 67.45
N TYR A 111 13.97 -4.09 67.32
CA TYR A 111 13.17 -3.53 66.24
C TYR A 111 12.41 -2.28 66.67
N ASN A 112 12.11 -1.40 65.72
CA ASN A 112 11.36 -0.17 65.93
C ASN A 112 9.92 -0.40 66.48
N ASN A 113 9.33 -1.57 66.28
CA ASN A 113 8.04 -1.96 66.85
C ASN A 113 8.14 -2.59 68.27
N GLY A 114 9.30 -2.53 68.91
CA GLY A 114 9.56 -3.08 70.24
C GLY A 114 9.89 -4.57 70.27
N ALA A 115 9.80 -5.28 69.18
CA ALA A 115 10.15 -6.70 69.11
C ALA A 115 11.66 -6.92 69.33
N ARG A 116 11.99 -8.07 69.95
CA ARG A 116 13.38 -8.52 70.14
C ARG A 116 13.54 -9.94 69.57
N LYS A 117 14.50 -10.12 68.69
CA LYS A 117 14.82 -11.43 68.07
C LYS A 117 16.33 -11.57 67.87
N ASN A 118 16.83 -12.80 67.95
CA ASN A 118 18.24 -13.07 67.63
C ASN A 118 18.41 -13.52 66.20
N VAL A 119 19.29 -12.85 65.46
CA VAL A 119 19.55 -13.09 64.03
C VAL A 119 20.96 -13.65 63.75
N LYS A 120 21.71 -14.04 64.75
CA LYS A 120 23.13 -14.52 64.68
C LYS A 120 23.32 -15.59 63.58
N ASN A 121 22.36 -16.48 63.42
CA ASN A 121 22.42 -17.58 62.47
C ASN A 121 22.01 -17.21 61.01
N ARG A 122 21.58 -15.96 60.78
CA ARG A 122 21.18 -15.49 59.44
C ARG A 122 22.42 -15.18 58.62
N GLY A 123 22.43 -15.63 57.32
CA GLY A 123 23.54 -15.44 56.41
C GLY A 123 23.87 -13.96 56.13
N TYR A 124 22.86 -13.09 56.07
CA TYR A 124 23.07 -11.66 55.89
C TYR A 124 23.77 -11.02 57.10
N PHE A 125 23.45 -11.49 58.31
CA PHE A 125 24.06 -10.99 59.54
C PHE A 125 25.56 -11.30 59.55
N LYS A 126 25.95 -12.51 59.18
CA LYS A 126 27.38 -12.90 59.13
C LYS A 126 28.17 -12.03 58.17
N LYS A 127 27.60 -11.68 56.99
CA LYS A 127 28.25 -10.85 55.99
C LYS A 127 28.35 -9.39 56.43
N VAL A 128 27.28 -8.82 57.03
CA VAL A 128 27.29 -7.43 57.50
C VAL A 128 28.29 -7.25 58.65
N MET A 129 28.47 -8.23 59.53
CA MET A 129 29.48 -8.22 60.58
C MET A 129 30.91 -8.30 60.06
N GLN A 130 31.11 -8.71 58.79
CA GLN A 130 32.39 -8.64 58.07
C GLN A 130 32.58 -7.25 57.39
N GLY A 131 31.72 -6.28 57.63
CA GLY A 131 31.83 -4.94 57.08
C GLY A 131 31.18 -4.76 55.74
N GLN A 132 30.43 -5.75 55.21
CA GLN A 132 29.75 -5.69 53.92
C GLN A 132 28.35 -5.06 54.05
N LYS A 133 28.05 -4.12 53.16
CA LYS A 133 26.64 -3.74 52.92
C LYS A 133 25.99 -4.90 52.18
N ILE A 134 24.80 -5.34 52.61
CA ILE A 134 24.17 -6.55 52.07
C ILE A 134 22.66 -6.41 51.95
N MET A 135 22.12 -6.87 50.85
CA MET A 135 20.72 -7.20 50.69
C MET A 135 20.54 -8.70 50.87
N SER A 136 19.69 -9.14 51.77
CA SER A 136 19.47 -10.57 51.98
C SER A 136 18.68 -11.18 50.81
N PRO A 137 18.81 -12.48 50.55
CA PRO A 137 17.77 -13.21 49.84
C PRO A 137 16.42 -13.08 50.56
N PRO A 138 15.27 -13.33 49.88
CA PRO A 138 14.00 -13.44 50.57
C PRO A 138 14.08 -14.46 51.71
N LEU A 139 13.60 -14.03 52.85
CA LEU A 139 13.61 -14.87 54.04
C LEU A 139 12.35 -14.63 54.86
N GLU A 140 11.95 -15.66 55.57
CA GLU A 140 10.84 -15.53 56.53
C GLU A 140 11.31 -14.69 57.72
N SER A 141 10.55 -13.63 58.00
CA SER A 141 10.79 -12.70 59.09
C SER A 141 10.49 -13.35 60.43
N LYS A 142 11.47 -13.32 61.37
CA LYS A 142 11.27 -13.81 62.74
C LYS A 142 10.29 -12.99 63.56
N VAL A 143 9.86 -11.84 63.04
CA VAL A 143 8.98 -10.90 63.76
C VAL A 143 7.51 -11.17 63.41
N ASP A 144 7.16 -11.31 62.13
CA ASP A 144 5.80 -11.41 61.63
C ASP A 144 5.53 -12.58 60.66
N GLY A 145 6.53 -13.45 60.45
CA GLY A 145 6.39 -14.63 59.58
C GLY A 145 6.32 -14.32 58.08
N ARG A 146 6.29 -13.06 57.65
CA ARG A 146 6.18 -12.68 56.25
C ARG A 146 7.50 -12.81 55.52
N THR A 147 7.48 -13.11 54.22
CA THR A 147 8.66 -13.12 53.40
C THR A 147 9.15 -11.70 53.13
N LYS A 148 10.37 -11.42 53.56
CA LYS A 148 10.99 -10.08 53.48
C LYS A 148 12.41 -10.18 52.96
N VAL A 149 12.88 -9.05 52.43
CA VAL A 149 14.29 -8.80 52.11
C VAL A 149 14.83 -7.81 53.15
N ILE A 150 16.05 -8.05 53.61
CA ILE A 150 16.70 -7.19 54.60
C ILE A 150 17.87 -6.47 53.92
N LEU A 151 17.84 -5.14 53.94
CA LEU A 151 19.01 -4.32 53.66
C LEU A 151 19.72 -4.08 54.99
N ALA A 152 20.99 -4.46 55.06
CA ALA A 152 21.78 -4.30 56.26
C ALA A 152 23.12 -3.63 55.99
N VAL A 153 23.51 -2.72 56.85
CA VAL A 153 24.77 -1.99 56.84
C VAL A 153 25.52 -2.13 58.14
N PRO A 154 26.85 -2.21 58.15
CA PRO A 154 27.64 -2.31 59.38
C PRO A 154 27.63 -1.00 60.19
N ILE A 155 27.62 -1.11 61.50
CA ILE A 155 27.83 0.00 62.44
C ILE A 155 29.27 -0.08 62.90
N TYR A 156 30.06 0.97 62.62
CA TYR A 156 31.46 1.06 63.01
C TYR A 156 31.64 1.90 64.27
N ARG A 157 32.50 1.44 65.18
CA ARG A 157 33.01 2.18 66.33
C ARG A 157 34.53 1.95 66.42
N ASN A 158 35.27 3.03 66.42
CA ASN A 158 36.76 2.97 66.43
C ASN A 158 37.34 2.05 65.33
N GLY A 159 36.77 2.13 64.15
CA GLY A 159 37.20 1.35 62.99
C GLY A 159 36.80 -0.14 63.00
N LYS A 160 36.12 -0.63 64.04
CA LYS A 160 35.67 -2.03 64.14
C LYS A 160 34.12 -2.10 63.99
N VAL A 161 33.63 -3.15 63.37
CA VAL A 161 32.19 -3.43 63.27
C VAL A 161 31.71 -3.89 64.64
N THR A 162 30.83 -3.14 65.26
CA THR A 162 30.25 -3.42 66.56
C THR A 162 28.79 -3.87 66.52
N GLY A 163 28.18 -3.77 65.37
CA GLY A 163 26.80 -4.16 65.13
C GLY A 163 26.38 -3.87 63.69
N ALA A 164 25.10 -3.94 63.43
CA ALA A 164 24.55 -3.61 62.13
C ALA A 164 23.18 -2.93 62.25
N LEU A 165 22.85 -2.08 61.29
CA LEU A 165 21.55 -1.54 61.09
C LEU A 165 20.87 -2.21 59.92
N GLY A 166 19.66 -2.68 60.07
CA GLY A 166 18.92 -3.32 59.00
C GLY A 166 17.50 -2.77 58.85
N ALA A 167 17.07 -2.61 57.61
CA ALA A 167 15.68 -2.32 57.26
C ALA A 167 15.10 -3.50 56.48
N SER A 168 13.88 -3.89 56.79
CA SER A 168 13.17 -4.95 56.10
C SER A 168 12.14 -4.40 55.14
N TYR A 169 12.09 -4.99 53.94
CA TYR A 169 11.15 -4.65 52.89
C TYR A 169 10.31 -5.87 52.54
N ASN A 170 9.00 -5.73 52.34
CA ASN A 170 8.18 -6.78 51.77
C ASN A 170 8.61 -7.03 50.34
N VAL A 171 8.70 -8.30 49.93
CA VAL A 171 9.08 -8.67 48.55
C VAL A 171 8.10 -8.08 47.52
N GLY A 172 6.81 -8.01 47.84
CA GLY A 172 5.80 -7.36 46.99
C GLY A 172 5.98 -5.85 46.81
N ALA A 173 6.48 -5.14 47.88
CA ALA A 173 6.75 -3.71 47.76
C ALA A 173 7.93 -3.39 46.82
N LEU A 174 8.91 -4.29 46.72
CA LEU A 174 9.99 -4.17 45.75
C LEU A 174 9.46 -4.16 44.30
N ASN A 175 8.46 -4.98 44.02
CA ASN A 175 7.85 -5.02 42.69
C ASN A 175 7.06 -3.74 42.35
N GLN A 176 6.33 -3.21 43.32
CA GLN A 176 5.57 -1.95 43.14
C GLN A 176 6.48 -0.75 42.86
N MET A 177 7.72 -0.76 43.40
CA MET A 177 8.69 0.29 43.09
C MET A 177 9.27 0.21 41.65
N LEU A 178 9.09 -0.92 40.97
CA LEU A 178 9.84 -1.23 39.76
C LEU A 178 9.05 -1.04 38.48
N PHE A 179 7.72 -1.15 38.44
CA PHE A 179 7.03 -1.53 37.22
C PHE A 179 5.75 -0.77 36.91
N ASN A 180 5.51 0.39 37.52
CA ASN A 180 4.22 1.06 37.40
C ASN A 180 3.90 1.64 36.02
N ASP A 181 4.90 1.91 35.15
CA ASP A 181 4.68 2.75 33.94
C ASP A 181 5.24 2.19 32.62
N ILE A 182 5.63 0.94 32.56
CA ILE A 182 6.07 0.37 31.26
C ILE A 182 4.89 -0.30 30.58
N TYR A 183 4.66 0.07 29.30
CA TYR A 183 3.60 -0.48 28.46
C TYR A 183 2.20 -0.41 29.09
N ASP A 184 1.86 0.73 29.73
CA ASP A 184 0.57 0.97 30.39
C ASP A 184 0.18 -0.12 31.41
N GLY A 185 1.16 -0.71 32.08
CA GLY A 185 0.95 -1.81 33.02
C GLY A 185 0.66 -3.16 32.38
N ILE A 186 0.76 -3.27 31.04
CA ILE A 186 0.59 -4.52 30.32
C ILE A 186 1.94 -5.24 30.23
N GLY A 187 2.11 -6.22 31.07
CA GLY A 187 3.34 -7.00 31.17
C GLY A 187 3.58 -7.36 32.62
N PHE A 188 4.56 -8.18 32.87
CA PHE A 188 4.93 -8.51 34.24
C PHE A 188 6.40 -8.69 34.40
N SER A 189 6.79 -8.33 35.59
CA SER A 189 8.15 -8.41 36.01
C SER A 189 8.34 -9.53 37.01
N MET A 190 9.53 -10.05 37.00
CA MET A 190 10.01 -10.98 38.01
C MET A 190 11.49 -10.78 38.25
N ILE A 191 11.93 -11.06 39.47
CA ILE A 191 13.34 -11.16 39.81
C ILE A 191 13.65 -12.65 40.03
N ILE A 192 14.68 -13.13 39.35
CA ILE A 192 15.14 -14.53 39.48
C ILE A 192 16.60 -14.57 39.93
N ASP A 193 16.99 -15.67 40.54
CA ASP A 193 18.40 -15.97 40.75
C ASP A 193 19.02 -16.69 39.54
N THR A 194 20.33 -16.94 39.59
CA THR A 194 21.03 -17.63 38.48
C THR A 194 20.63 -19.09 38.30
N SER A 195 19.93 -19.69 39.25
CA SER A 195 19.35 -21.04 39.12
C SER A 195 18.00 -21.00 38.41
N GLY A 196 17.43 -19.82 38.16
CA GLY A 196 16.08 -19.61 37.58
C GLY A 196 14.97 -19.61 38.62
N LYS A 197 15.29 -19.64 39.92
CA LYS A 197 14.30 -19.58 40.99
C LYS A 197 13.74 -18.16 41.10
N ILE A 198 12.42 -18.03 41.12
CA ILE A 198 11.71 -16.75 41.26
C ILE A 198 11.86 -16.27 42.71
N ILE A 199 12.50 -15.13 42.84
CA ILE A 199 12.71 -14.39 44.11
C ILE A 199 11.48 -13.50 44.44
N SER A 200 11.02 -12.80 43.41
CA SER A 200 9.91 -11.88 43.46
C SER A 200 9.22 -11.83 42.10
N CYS A 201 7.93 -11.68 42.10
CA CYS A 201 7.15 -11.52 40.86
C CYS A 201 5.92 -10.62 41.15
N ASP A 202 5.43 -10.00 40.08
CA ASP A 202 4.19 -9.25 40.11
C ASP A 202 2.99 -10.20 40.34
N SER A 203 1.94 -9.69 40.99
CA SER A 203 0.69 -10.41 41.23
C SER A 203 -0.02 -10.78 39.91
N GLY A 204 0.23 -10.07 38.80
CA GLY A 204 -0.28 -10.35 37.49
C GLY A 204 0.15 -11.70 36.90
N LEU A 205 1.23 -12.32 37.43
CA LEU A 205 1.66 -13.67 37.04
C LEU A 205 0.78 -14.82 37.55
N SER A 206 -0.14 -14.53 38.48
CA SER A 206 -1.00 -15.55 39.10
C SER A 206 -1.84 -16.33 38.06
N TYR A 207 -2.22 -15.70 36.95
CA TYR A 207 -2.97 -16.40 35.88
C TYR A 207 -2.12 -17.45 35.15
N ARG A 208 -0.79 -17.37 35.15
CA ARG A 208 0.11 -18.35 34.54
C ARG A 208 0.45 -19.54 35.44
N LYS A 209 -0.06 -19.56 36.66
CA LYS A 209 0.24 -20.61 37.65
C LYS A 209 1.75 -20.75 37.95
N ILE A 210 2.49 -19.64 37.85
CA ILE A 210 3.89 -19.54 38.24
C ILE A 210 4.00 -18.46 39.33
N GLY A 211 4.83 -18.67 40.33
CA GLY A 211 4.95 -17.77 41.46
C GLY A 211 6.30 -17.84 42.17
N ILE A 212 6.37 -17.20 43.33
CA ILE A 212 7.59 -17.18 44.15
C ILE A 212 8.00 -18.61 44.53
N ASN A 213 9.27 -18.89 44.42
CA ASN A 213 9.94 -20.19 44.58
C ASN A 213 9.84 -21.17 43.40
N ASP A 214 9.03 -20.92 42.40
CA ASP A 214 9.03 -21.71 41.17
C ASP A 214 10.29 -21.46 40.36
N ASN A 215 10.60 -22.39 39.41
CA ASN A 215 11.74 -22.25 38.52
C ASN A 215 11.29 -21.90 37.11
N VAL A 216 11.72 -20.73 36.64
CA VAL A 216 11.39 -20.18 35.32
C VAL A 216 11.87 -21.09 34.18
N TYR A 217 13.05 -21.68 34.31
CA TYR A 217 13.59 -22.57 33.27
C TYR A 217 12.73 -23.82 33.08
N ASP A 218 12.37 -24.46 34.21
CA ASP A 218 11.57 -25.66 34.18
C ASP A 218 10.14 -25.37 33.66
N PHE A 219 9.58 -24.24 34.08
CA PHE A 219 8.25 -23.82 33.66
C PHE A 219 8.16 -23.65 32.14
N TYR A 220 8.98 -22.80 31.54
CA TYR A 220 8.91 -22.50 30.11
C TYR A 220 9.41 -23.65 29.22
N THR A 221 10.28 -24.50 29.72
CA THR A 221 10.72 -25.71 28.97
C THR A 221 9.59 -26.76 28.96
N LYS A 222 8.93 -27.00 30.11
CA LYS A 222 7.83 -27.98 30.21
C LYS A 222 6.56 -27.54 29.46
N SER A 223 6.29 -26.24 29.41
CA SER A 223 5.15 -25.70 28.65
C SER A 223 5.37 -25.75 27.15
N GLY A 224 6.62 -25.93 26.68
CA GLY A 224 6.96 -25.92 25.26
C GLY A 224 6.96 -24.53 24.62
N GLU A 225 6.86 -23.48 25.44
CA GLU A 225 6.85 -22.08 24.96
C GLU A 225 8.21 -21.62 24.44
N VAL A 226 9.29 -22.26 24.85
CA VAL A 226 10.67 -21.97 24.43
C VAL A 226 11.36 -23.24 23.99
N ALA A 227 12.06 -23.19 22.86
CA ALA A 227 12.90 -24.30 22.42
C ALA A 227 14.01 -24.58 23.44
N GLU A 228 14.32 -25.86 23.68
CA GLU A 228 15.29 -26.29 24.69
C GLU A 228 16.66 -25.68 24.49
N GLU A 229 17.18 -25.58 23.24
CA GLU A 229 18.46 -24.96 22.92
C GLU A 229 18.46 -23.45 23.26
N THR A 230 17.39 -22.75 23.00
CA THR A 230 17.25 -21.33 23.30
C THR A 230 17.24 -21.11 24.81
N MET A 231 16.54 -21.96 25.56
CA MET A 231 16.55 -21.93 27.03
C MET A 231 17.92 -22.26 27.59
N LYS A 232 18.65 -23.22 27.02
CA LYS A 232 20.02 -23.57 27.42
C LYS A 232 20.98 -22.39 27.23
N SER A 233 20.85 -21.67 26.12
CA SER A 233 21.60 -20.44 25.84
C SER A 233 21.29 -19.32 26.83
N ALA A 234 20.02 -19.08 27.11
CA ALA A 234 19.58 -18.08 28.10
C ALA A 234 20.10 -18.40 29.50
N LYS A 235 20.04 -19.66 29.92
CA LYS A 235 20.60 -20.13 31.20
C LYS A 235 22.12 -19.91 31.30
N ALA A 236 22.83 -20.12 30.20
CA ALA A 236 24.28 -19.85 30.16
C ALA A 236 24.58 -18.34 30.27
N ASN A 237 23.79 -17.49 29.62
CA ASN A 237 23.92 -16.04 29.72
C ASN A 237 23.61 -15.53 31.12
N ILE A 238 22.52 -15.98 31.73
CA ILE A 238 22.13 -15.61 33.09
C ILE A 238 23.20 -15.99 34.13
N LYS A 239 23.77 -17.19 34.02
CA LYS A 239 24.90 -17.57 34.87
C LYS A 239 26.12 -16.65 34.74
N LYS A 240 26.34 -16.09 33.56
CA LYS A 240 27.43 -15.13 33.27
C LYS A 240 27.05 -13.68 33.51
N GLN A 241 25.89 -13.43 34.12
CA GLN A 241 25.36 -12.08 34.34
C GLN A 241 25.33 -11.27 33.05
N LYS A 242 24.79 -11.84 31.94
CA LYS A 242 24.61 -11.20 30.66
C LYS A 242 23.11 -11.01 30.40
N SER A 243 22.77 -9.88 29.84
CA SER A 243 21.42 -9.56 29.35
C SER A 243 21.03 -10.40 28.13
N GLY A 244 19.74 -10.46 27.87
CA GLY A 244 19.19 -11.10 26.69
C GLY A 244 17.68 -11.00 26.59
N ILE A 245 17.15 -11.54 25.50
CA ILE A 245 15.72 -11.58 25.24
C ILE A 245 15.32 -12.94 24.66
N LEU A 246 14.21 -13.47 25.14
CA LEU A 246 13.59 -14.71 24.64
C LEU A 246 12.25 -14.36 23.97
N VAL A 247 11.89 -15.15 22.97
CA VAL A 247 10.55 -15.15 22.39
C VAL A 247 9.82 -16.37 22.94
N LEU A 248 8.75 -16.11 23.65
CA LEU A 248 7.84 -17.13 24.18
C LEU A 248 6.71 -17.35 23.16
N LYS A 249 6.53 -18.60 22.73
CA LYS A 249 5.46 -18.97 21.80
C LYS A 249 4.32 -19.62 22.57
N GLU A 250 3.28 -18.88 22.80
CA GLU A 250 2.02 -19.39 23.35
C GLU A 250 1.11 -19.91 22.22
N LYS A 251 0.05 -20.66 22.54
CA LYS A 251 -0.83 -21.27 21.53
C LYS A 251 -1.32 -20.28 20.45
N ASN A 252 -1.66 -19.05 20.83
CA ASN A 252 -2.21 -18.03 19.93
C ASN A 252 -1.54 -16.66 20.07
N ALA A 253 -0.43 -16.55 20.79
CA ALA A 253 0.25 -15.28 21.04
C ALA A 253 1.76 -15.49 21.15
N MET A 254 2.50 -14.42 20.94
CA MET A 254 3.92 -14.36 21.21
C MET A 254 4.18 -13.30 22.28
N SER A 255 5.15 -13.57 23.15
CA SER A 255 5.61 -12.63 24.17
C SER A 255 7.12 -12.51 24.13
N TYR A 256 7.62 -11.33 24.48
CA TYR A 256 9.05 -11.13 24.70
C TYR A 256 9.33 -11.23 26.19
N LEU A 257 10.35 -12.00 26.56
CA LEU A 257 10.91 -12.07 27.92
C LEU A 257 12.33 -11.55 27.88
N ALA A 258 12.52 -10.31 28.27
CA ALA A 258 13.85 -9.72 28.43
C ALA A 258 14.38 -9.96 29.85
N TYR A 259 15.68 -10.18 29.99
CA TYR A 259 16.36 -10.38 31.27
C TYR A 259 17.65 -9.57 31.34
N GLU A 260 17.86 -8.90 32.48
CA GLU A 260 18.95 -7.96 32.73
C GLU A 260 19.55 -8.18 34.11
N PRO A 261 20.90 -8.17 34.30
CA PRO A 261 21.51 -8.24 35.63
C PRO A 261 21.11 -7.07 36.53
N LEU A 262 20.78 -7.37 37.77
CA LEU A 262 20.56 -6.34 38.79
C LEU A 262 21.85 -5.90 39.50
N HIS A 263 22.96 -6.60 39.25
CA HIS A 263 24.25 -6.41 39.92
C HIS A 263 24.16 -6.49 41.44
N ILE A 264 23.14 -7.16 41.96
CA ILE A 264 22.90 -7.39 43.38
C ILE A 264 22.59 -8.87 43.54
N ASN A 265 23.31 -9.55 44.47
CA ASN A 265 23.13 -10.96 44.80
C ASN A 265 23.13 -11.91 43.56
N ASN A 266 23.69 -11.50 42.42
CA ASN A 266 23.63 -12.20 41.12
C ASN A 266 22.19 -12.43 40.65
N TRP A 267 21.28 -11.52 40.99
CA TRP A 267 19.89 -11.56 40.53
C TRP A 267 19.75 -10.97 39.16
N MET A 268 18.70 -11.46 38.45
CA MET A 268 18.29 -10.97 37.15
C MET A 268 16.91 -10.38 37.24
N LEU A 269 16.73 -9.21 36.67
CA LEU A 269 15.44 -8.63 36.40
C LEU A 269 14.91 -9.21 35.10
N CYS A 270 13.73 -9.78 35.12
CA CYS A 270 13.03 -10.28 33.95
C CYS A 270 11.73 -9.50 33.76
N TYR A 271 11.47 -9.12 32.51
CA TYR A 271 10.21 -8.47 32.14
C TYR A 271 9.61 -9.16 30.93
N MET A 272 8.36 -9.53 31.03
CA MET A 272 7.61 -10.15 29.96
C MET A 272 6.50 -9.24 29.46
N VAL A 273 6.41 -9.10 28.15
CA VAL A 273 5.39 -8.28 27.48
C VAL A 273 4.87 -9.00 26.23
N PRO A 274 3.55 -8.96 25.93
CA PRO A 274 3.01 -9.45 24.68
C PRO A 274 3.67 -8.74 23.48
N GLN A 275 4.02 -9.51 22.45
CA GLN A 275 4.63 -8.96 21.23
C GLN A 275 3.76 -7.87 20.60
N SER A 276 2.43 -8.08 20.56
CA SER A 276 1.47 -7.11 20.04
C SER A 276 1.57 -5.76 20.73
N LYS A 277 1.74 -5.75 22.07
CA LYS A 277 1.88 -4.51 22.85
C LYS A 277 3.24 -3.86 22.62
N ALA A 278 4.31 -4.65 22.59
CA ALA A 278 5.65 -4.15 22.31
C ALA A 278 5.77 -3.55 20.90
N GLN A 279 4.94 -3.98 19.94
CA GLN A 279 4.92 -3.50 18.57
C GLN A 279 3.90 -2.35 18.33
N GLU A 280 3.06 -2.04 19.30
CA GLU A 280 1.97 -1.05 19.15
C GLU A 280 2.49 0.34 18.74
N GLU A 281 3.60 0.78 19.31
CA GLU A 281 4.24 2.05 18.95
C GLU A 281 4.71 2.11 17.49
N PHE A 282 4.99 0.95 16.88
CA PHE A 282 5.47 0.82 15.50
C PHE A 282 4.34 0.62 14.48
N GLN A 283 3.14 0.21 14.90
CA GLN A 283 1.98 0.00 14.00
C GLN A 283 1.56 1.29 13.28
N PHE A 284 1.74 2.43 13.94
CA PHE A 284 1.45 3.74 13.38
C PHE A 284 2.30 4.05 12.12
N ILE A 285 3.54 3.59 12.08
CA ILE A 285 4.44 3.78 10.93
C ILE A 285 3.94 2.95 9.76
N GLY A 286 3.66 1.66 9.96
CA GLY A 286 3.21 0.76 8.91
C GLY A 286 1.90 1.19 8.23
N ASN A 287 0.94 1.70 8.99
CA ASN A 287 -0.33 2.17 8.43
C ASN A 287 -0.17 3.39 7.52
N LYS A 288 0.70 4.35 7.87
CA LYS A 288 0.96 5.54 7.03
C LYS A 288 1.65 5.19 5.72
N GLU A 289 2.58 4.26 5.76
CA GLU A 289 3.32 3.84 4.58
C GLU A 289 2.43 3.06 3.61
N VAL A 290 1.55 2.19 4.10
CA VAL A 290 0.54 1.51 3.26
C VAL A 290 -0.37 2.53 2.56
N ILE A 291 -0.82 3.57 3.27
CA ILE A 291 -1.62 4.66 2.69
C ILE A 291 -0.81 5.39 1.60
N LEU A 292 0.46 5.70 1.86
CA LEU A 292 1.33 6.36 0.88
C LEU A 292 1.47 5.53 -0.40
N PHE A 293 1.74 4.23 -0.28
CA PHE A 293 1.81 3.32 -1.43
C PHE A 293 0.48 3.23 -2.19
N ALA A 294 -0.65 3.22 -1.49
CA ALA A 294 -1.98 3.24 -2.11
C ALA A 294 -2.21 4.53 -2.91
N VAL A 295 -1.84 5.69 -2.35
CA VAL A 295 -1.95 7.00 -3.03
C VAL A 295 -1.06 7.04 -4.28
N ILE A 296 0.18 6.58 -4.19
CA ILE A 296 1.10 6.48 -5.33
C ILE A 296 0.51 5.55 -6.41
N GLY A 297 -0.01 4.39 -6.02
CA GLY A 297 -0.64 3.43 -6.93
C GLY A 297 -1.81 4.04 -7.69
N VAL A 298 -2.71 4.73 -7.01
CA VAL A 298 -3.85 5.44 -7.62
C VAL A 298 -3.36 6.54 -8.57
N GLY A 299 -2.34 7.30 -8.18
CA GLY A 299 -1.73 8.33 -9.03
C GLY A 299 -1.17 7.77 -10.33
N VAL A 300 -0.45 6.66 -10.27
CA VAL A 300 0.12 5.99 -11.43
C VAL A 300 -0.96 5.44 -12.36
N ILE A 301 -1.98 4.78 -11.83
CA ILE A 301 -3.12 4.27 -12.62
C ILE A 301 -3.82 5.44 -13.34
N THR A 302 -4.09 6.53 -12.63
CA THR A 302 -4.72 7.73 -13.19
C THR A 302 -3.87 8.31 -14.32
N PHE A 303 -2.56 8.41 -14.14
CA PHE A 303 -1.62 8.89 -15.16
C PHE A 303 -1.67 8.04 -16.43
N PHE A 304 -1.67 6.70 -16.32
CA PHE A 304 -1.79 5.82 -17.47
C PHE A 304 -3.14 5.94 -18.18
N ILE A 305 -4.25 6.10 -17.46
CA ILE A 305 -5.57 6.33 -18.04
C ILE A 305 -5.57 7.63 -18.87
N LEU A 306 -5.01 8.71 -18.34
CA LEU A 306 -4.93 10.00 -19.04
C LEU A 306 -4.07 9.92 -20.30
N ILE A 307 -2.91 9.25 -20.25
CA ILE A 307 -2.08 9.02 -21.44
C ILE A 307 -2.84 8.22 -22.50
N PHE A 308 -3.51 7.14 -22.08
CA PHE A 308 -4.28 6.29 -23.01
C PHE A 308 -5.39 7.08 -23.69
N GLN A 309 -6.16 7.86 -22.93
CA GLN A 309 -7.22 8.73 -23.47
C GLN A 309 -6.65 9.74 -24.48
N ARG A 310 -5.56 10.42 -24.13
CA ARG A 310 -4.91 11.41 -24.99
C ARG A 310 -4.39 10.79 -26.29
N THR A 311 -3.79 9.62 -26.21
CA THR A 311 -3.27 8.89 -27.38
C THR A 311 -4.40 8.42 -28.29
N SER A 312 -5.49 7.89 -27.72
CA SER A 312 -6.67 7.45 -28.46
C SER A 312 -7.37 8.61 -29.17
N MET A 313 -7.51 9.76 -28.52
CA MET A 313 -8.06 10.97 -29.15
C MET A 313 -7.18 11.47 -30.30
N LYS A 314 -5.86 11.48 -30.11
CA LYS A 314 -4.92 11.87 -31.16
C LYS A 314 -4.99 10.94 -32.38
N GLN A 315 -5.09 9.63 -32.15
CA GLN A 315 -5.23 8.65 -33.23
C GLN A 315 -6.56 8.84 -33.99
N LYS A 316 -7.70 9.06 -33.29
CA LYS A 316 -8.98 9.34 -33.94
C LYS A 316 -8.89 10.58 -34.83
N LYS A 317 -8.33 11.68 -34.34
CA LYS A 317 -8.17 12.92 -35.12
C LYS A 317 -7.26 12.73 -36.33
N MET A 318 -6.15 11.98 -36.18
CA MET A 318 -5.27 11.66 -37.27
C MET A 318 -5.95 10.80 -38.37
N ARG A 319 -6.80 9.85 -37.96
CA ARG A 319 -7.57 9.04 -38.92
C ARG A 319 -8.59 9.88 -39.66
N GLU A 320 -9.26 10.81 -39.02
CA GLU A 320 -10.22 11.69 -39.66
C GLU A 320 -9.57 12.61 -40.68
N ILE A 321 -8.42 13.20 -40.37
CA ILE A 321 -7.65 13.99 -41.32
C ILE A 321 -7.18 13.12 -42.51
N ALA A 322 -6.69 11.92 -42.24
CA ALA A 322 -6.23 11.01 -43.27
C ALA A 322 -7.37 10.41 -44.12
N SER A 323 -8.61 10.58 -43.74
CA SER A 323 -9.79 10.13 -44.52
C SER A 323 -10.35 11.17 -45.45
N ARG A 324 -9.78 12.37 -45.52
CA ARG A 324 -10.21 13.47 -46.40
C ARG A 324 -9.33 13.61 -47.64
N ASP A 325 -9.93 14.05 -48.75
CA ASP A 325 -9.21 14.47 -49.97
C ASP A 325 -8.62 15.87 -49.75
N GLY A 326 -7.37 16.04 -50.07
CA GLY A 326 -6.65 17.28 -49.83
C GLY A 326 -7.15 18.50 -50.59
N LEU A 327 -7.72 18.30 -51.80
CA LEU A 327 -8.21 19.36 -52.65
C LEU A 327 -9.67 19.72 -52.30
N THR A 328 -10.55 18.76 -52.23
CA THR A 328 -11.99 18.98 -52.11
C THR A 328 -12.52 18.95 -50.69
N GLN A 329 -11.73 18.48 -49.73
CA GLN A 329 -12.10 18.25 -48.34
C GLN A 329 -13.29 17.28 -48.15
N LEU A 330 -13.71 16.61 -49.18
CA LEU A 330 -14.63 15.47 -49.14
C LEU A 330 -13.91 14.25 -48.55
N TYR A 331 -14.61 13.15 -48.32
CA TYR A 331 -13.93 11.90 -47.99
C TYR A 331 -13.08 11.42 -49.19
N ASN A 332 -11.89 10.95 -48.93
CA ASN A 332 -11.10 10.25 -49.96
C ASN A 332 -11.63 8.83 -50.15
N LYS A 333 -11.12 8.10 -51.15
CA LYS A 333 -11.55 6.73 -51.47
C LYS A 333 -11.62 5.83 -50.24
N ALA A 334 -10.57 5.82 -49.41
CA ALA A 334 -10.51 4.96 -48.20
C ALA A 334 -11.51 5.39 -47.13
N GLY A 335 -11.67 6.70 -46.90
CA GLY A 335 -12.63 7.28 -45.95
C GLY A 335 -14.07 7.01 -46.36
N THR A 336 -14.39 7.16 -47.67
CA THR A 336 -15.72 6.90 -48.23
C THR A 336 -16.11 5.43 -48.06
N GLU A 337 -15.24 4.52 -48.55
CA GLU A 337 -15.47 3.08 -48.46
C GLU A 337 -15.65 2.62 -46.99
N GLN A 338 -14.81 3.11 -46.07
CA GLN A 338 -14.90 2.74 -44.65
C GLN A 338 -16.23 3.18 -44.07
N ARG A 339 -16.67 4.42 -44.31
CA ARG A 339 -17.92 4.95 -43.76
C ARG A 339 -19.15 4.25 -44.28
N ILE A 340 -19.17 3.94 -45.58
CA ILE A 340 -20.28 3.18 -46.19
C ILE A 340 -20.30 1.76 -45.61
N LYS A 341 -19.16 1.09 -45.45
CA LYS A 341 -19.08 -0.23 -44.80
C LYS A 341 -19.56 -0.19 -43.33
N GLU A 342 -19.20 0.85 -42.57
CA GLU A 342 -19.66 1.03 -41.21
C GLU A 342 -21.19 1.23 -41.15
N TRP A 343 -21.74 1.99 -42.11
CA TRP A 343 -23.19 2.18 -42.21
C TRP A 343 -23.91 0.87 -42.57
N LEU A 344 -23.41 0.11 -43.56
CA LEU A 344 -23.96 -1.18 -43.96
C LEU A 344 -24.00 -2.23 -42.85
N HIS A 345 -23.11 -2.14 -41.89
CA HIS A 345 -23.07 -3.01 -40.70
C HIS A 345 -23.89 -2.48 -39.53
N SER A 346 -24.49 -1.31 -39.64
CA SER A 346 -25.33 -0.71 -38.57
C SER A 346 -26.80 -1.08 -38.73
N ASP A 347 -27.62 -0.89 -37.69
CA ASP A 347 -29.07 -1.09 -37.76
C ASP A 347 -29.74 -0.16 -38.75
N ARG A 348 -29.08 0.93 -39.16
CA ARG A 348 -29.58 1.92 -40.17
C ARG A 348 -29.66 1.33 -41.53
N SER A 349 -28.92 0.27 -41.85
CA SER A 349 -28.96 -0.39 -43.17
C SER A 349 -30.35 -0.90 -43.57
N LYS A 350 -31.23 -1.12 -42.60
CA LYS A 350 -32.63 -1.53 -42.83
C LYS A 350 -33.49 -0.44 -43.54
N SER A 351 -33.07 0.81 -43.54
CA SER A 351 -33.78 1.93 -44.13
C SER A 351 -33.62 2.10 -45.61
N GLY A 352 -32.82 1.26 -46.26
CA GLY A 352 -32.48 1.40 -47.68
C GLY A 352 -31.46 2.52 -47.93
N ALA A 353 -30.79 2.49 -49.07
CA ALA A 353 -29.83 3.51 -49.50
C ALA A 353 -29.62 3.49 -51.00
N VAL A 354 -29.03 4.57 -51.52
CA VAL A 354 -28.58 4.66 -52.93
C VAL A 354 -27.10 5.02 -52.96
N LEU A 355 -26.31 4.24 -53.66
CA LEU A 355 -24.96 4.58 -54.01
C LEU A 355 -24.89 5.13 -55.42
N MET A 356 -24.39 6.35 -55.57
CA MET A 356 -24.28 7.05 -56.84
C MET A 356 -22.80 7.33 -57.15
N MET A 357 -22.34 6.94 -58.30
CA MET A 357 -21.05 7.35 -58.88
C MET A 357 -21.25 8.51 -59.80
N MET A 358 -20.38 9.48 -59.79
CA MET A 358 -20.37 10.66 -60.64
C MET A 358 -18.96 10.90 -61.18
N ASP A 359 -18.92 11.28 -62.42
CA ASP A 359 -17.67 11.63 -63.12
C ASP A 359 -17.86 12.94 -63.91
N VAL A 360 -16.88 13.83 -63.82
CA VAL A 360 -16.94 15.12 -64.52
C VAL A 360 -16.58 14.89 -66.00
N ASP A 361 -17.54 15.17 -66.87
CA ASP A 361 -17.36 14.92 -68.28
C ASP A 361 -16.25 15.79 -68.88
N TYR A 362 -15.47 15.16 -69.78
CA TYR A 362 -14.35 15.81 -70.49
C TYR A 362 -13.31 16.52 -69.62
N PHE A 363 -13.19 16.11 -68.34
CA PHE A 363 -12.28 16.76 -67.38
C PHE A 363 -10.81 16.78 -67.86
N LYS A 364 -10.39 15.77 -68.57
CA LYS A 364 -9.05 15.75 -69.19
C LYS A 364 -8.90 16.90 -70.20
N GLN A 365 -9.90 17.18 -71.02
CA GLN A 365 -9.88 18.30 -72.00
C GLN A 365 -9.78 19.63 -71.27
N ILE A 366 -10.50 19.81 -70.14
CA ILE A 366 -10.36 20.99 -69.29
C ILE A 366 -8.93 21.19 -68.83
N ASN A 367 -8.28 20.12 -68.34
CA ASN A 367 -6.88 20.20 -67.96
C ASN A 367 -5.95 20.51 -69.13
N ASP A 368 -6.16 19.87 -70.26
CA ASP A 368 -5.33 20.03 -71.45
C ASP A 368 -5.47 21.44 -72.07
N THR A 369 -6.68 22.07 -71.97
CA THR A 369 -6.94 23.38 -72.55
C THR A 369 -6.62 24.52 -71.60
N TYR A 370 -7.01 24.43 -70.30
CA TYR A 370 -6.89 25.51 -69.34
C TYR A 370 -5.81 25.31 -68.26
N GLY A 371 -5.16 24.17 -68.30
CA GLY A 371 -4.09 23.78 -67.37
C GLY A 371 -4.64 23.17 -66.05
N HIS A 372 -3.77 22.42 -65.39
CA HIS A 372 -4.12 21.68 -64.16
C HIS A 372 -4.60 22.57 -63.03
N ALA A 373 -4.13 23.84 -62.94
CA ALA A 373 -4.58 24.77 -61.92
C ALA A 373 -6.06 25.15 -62.04
N VAL A 374 -6.58 25.20 -63.26
CA VAL A 374 -8.01 25.43 -63.54
C VAL A 374 -8.80 24.14 -63.26
N GLY A 375 -8.30 22.97 -63.66
CA GLY A 375 -8.89 21.69 -63.31
C GLY A 375 -9.02 21.49 -61.81
N ASP A 376 -8.02 21.84 -61.02
CA ASP A 376 -8.07 21.78 -59.57
C ASP A 376 -9.17 22.73 -59.00
N ARG A 377 -9.35 23.93 -59.54
CA ARG A 377 -10.45 24.82 -59.16
C ARG A 377 -11.80 24.25 -59.51
N VAL A 378 -11.96 23.62 -60.69
CA VAL A 378 -13.16 22.90 -61.07
C VAL A 378 -13.50 21.84 -60.04
N LEU A 379 -12.56 20.94 -59.73
CA LEU A 379 -12.77 19.88 -58.71
C LEU A 379 -13.10 20.42 -57.34
N TYR A 380 -12.44 21.51 -56.93
CA TYR A 380 -12.70 22.16 -55.68
C TYR A 380 -14.16 22.70 -55.61
N LYS A 381 -14.59 23.41 -56.68
CA LYS A 381 -15.96 23.96 -56.76
C LYS A 381 -17.00 22.83 -56.84
N VAL A 382 -16.76 21.76 -57.60
CA VAL A 382 -17.60 20.55 -57.62
C VAL A 382 -17.70 19.92 -56.23
N GLY A 383 -16.55 19.74 -55.58
CA GLY A 383 -16.52 19.19 -54.22
C GLY A 383 -17.34 20.02 -53.21
N HIS A 384 -17.23 21.34 -53.33
CA HIS A 384 -18.03 22.29 -52.47
C HIS A 384 -19.52 22.21 -52.77
N LEU A 385 -19.89 22.17 -54.08
CA LEU A 385 -21.25 21.97 -54.52
C LEU A 385 -21.84 20.66 -53.98
N LEU A 386 -21.14 19.56 -54.12
CA LEU A 386 -21.58 18.27 -53.62
C LEU A 386 -21.78 18.32 -52.09
N LYS A 387 -20.82 18.90 -51.36
CA LYS A 387 -20.93 19.01 -49.91
C LYS A 387 -22.15 19.79 -49.45
N SER A 388 -22.53 20.82 -50.19
CA SER A 388 -23.70 21.66 -49.87
C SER A 388 -25.03 21.08 -50.34
N SER A 389 -25.01 20.22 -51.36
CA SER A 389 -26.20 19.61 -52.00
C SER A 389 -26.71 18.39 -51.23
N PHE A 390 -25.91 17.75 -50.39
CA PHE A 390 -26.26 16.54 -49.65
C PHE A 390 -26.34 16.78 -48.16
N ARG A 391 -27.10 15.94 -47.47
CA ARG A 391 -27.33 16.05 -46.00
C ARG A 391 -26.07 15.67 -45.23
N GLU A 392 -25.96 16.08 -44.00
CA GLU A 392 -24.83 15.74 -43.11
C GLU A 392 -24.65 14.21 -42.95
N ASN A 393 -25.71 13.46 -43.00
CA ASN A 393 -25.71 12.01 -42.86
C ASN A 393 -25.34 11.30 -44.18
N ASP A 394 -25.47 11.97 -45.36
CA ASP A 394 -25.04 11.39 -46.60
C ASP A 394 -23.51 11.37 -46.67
N ILE A 395 -22.97 10.31 -47.27
CA ILE A 395 -21.53 10.15 -47.38
C ILE A 395 -21.11 10.61 -48.79
N VAL A 396 -20.32 11.68 -48.85
CA VAL A 396 -19.83 12.24 -50.11
C VAL A 396 -18.30 12.16 -50.15
N GLY A 397 -17.72 11.57 -51.17
CA GLY A 397 -16.31 11.39 -51.35
C GLY A 397 -15.81 11.56 -52.77
N ARG A 398 -14.53 11.93 -52.87
CA ARG A 398 -13.76 11.89 -54.16
C ARG A 398 -12.92 10.63 -54.18
N ILE A 399 -13.17 9.76 -55.15
CA ILE A 399 -12.57 8.42 -55.18
C ILE A 399 -11.47 8.27 -56.25
N GLY A 400 -11.41 9.18 -57.19
CA GLY A 400 -10.45 9.22 -58.29
C GLY A 400 -10.11 10.66 -58.72
N GLY A 401 -9.50 10.85 -59.87
CA GLY A 401 -9.17 12.15 -60.42
C GLY A 401 -10.38 13.09 -60.51
N ASP A 402 -11.36 12.71 -61.29
CA ASP A 402 -12.62 13.40 -61.61
C ASP A 402 -13.87 12.64 -61.13
N GLU A 403 -13.63 11.55 -60.35
CA GLU A 403 -14.69 10.66 -59.87
C GLU A 403 -15.10 10.96 -58.45
N PHE A 404 -16.39 11.05 -58.23
CA PHE A 404 -17.03 11.27 -56.93
C PHE A 404 -18.00 10.14 -56.61
N LEU A 405 -18.15 9.83 -55.34
CA LEU A 405 -19.08 8.84 -54.82
C LEU A 405 -20.00 9.49 -53.80
N ILE A 406 -21.27 9.29 -53.97
CA ILE A 406 -22.31 9.79 -53.09
C ILE A 406 -23.16 8.62 -52.59
N PHE A 407 -23.30 8.50 -51.27
CA PHE A 407 -24.13 7.49 -50.65
C PHE A 407 -25.21 8.18 -49.86
N MET A 408 -26.47 8.05 -50.30
CA MET A 408 -27.64 8.65 -49.66
C MET A 408 -28.38 7.61 -48.82
N GLU A 409 -28.49 7.85 -47.52
CA GLU A 409 -29.21 6.93 -46.65
C GLU A 409 -30.73 7.21 -46.58
N GLY A 410 -31.51 6.15 -46.33
CA GLY A 410 -32.94 6.24 -46.17
C GLY A 410 -33.68 6.54 -47.51
N ILE A 411 -33.08 6.25 -48.63
CA ILE A 411 -33.67 6.45 -49.98
C ILE A 411 -34.09 5.08 -50.50
N THR A 412 -35.40 4.92 -50.74
CA THR A 412 -36.00 3.70 -51.26
C THR A 412 -36.77 3.96 -52.57
N SER A 413 -37.04 5.23 -52.94
CA SER A 413 -37.77 5.63 -54.13
C SER A 413 -36.81 5.99 -55.25
N GLU A 414 -36.94 5.34 -56.40
CA GLU A 414 -36.21 5.68 -57.62
C GLU A 414 -36.52 7.12 -58.08
N GLU A 415 -37.77 7.54 -58.03
CA GLU A 415 -38.16 8.90 -58.38
C GLU A 415 -37.44 9.97 -57.56
N PHE A 416 -37.21 9.70 -56.27
CA PHE A 416 -36.47 10.64 -55.44
C PHE A 416 -34.98 10.70 -55.86
N ALA A 417 -34.38 9.58 -56.16
CA ALA A 417 -33.00 9.52 -56.63
C ALA A 417 -32.83 10.19 -57.97
N VAL A 418 -33.76 9.97 -58.92
CA VAL A 418 -33.81 10.64 -60.22
C VAL A 418 -33.85 12.16 -60.05
N ARG A 419 -34.81 12.70 -59.26
CA ARG A 419 -34.87 14.14 -59.01
C ARG A 419 -33.56 14.69 -58.41
N ARG A 420 -32.91 13.93 -57.56
CA ARG A 420 -31.61 14.37 -56.96
C ARG A 420 -30.53 14.43 -58.02
N MET A 421 -30.48 13.48 -58.94
CA MET A 421 -29.51 13.45 -60.03
C MET A 421 -29.79 14.58 -61.06
N GLU A 422 -31.06 14.83 -61.43
CA GLU A 422 -31.48 15.94 -62.26
C GLU A 422 -31.09 17.29 -61.70
N ASN A 423 -31.39 17.51 -60.40
CA ASN A 423 -31.01 18.74 -59.70
C ASN A 423 -29.45 18.92 -59.67
N LEU A 424 -28.73 17.86 -59.45
CA LEU A 424 -27.28 17.91 -59.41
C LEU A 424 -26.67 18.25 -60.80
N GLN A 425 -27.22 17.69 -61.88
CA GLN A 425 -26.84 18.09 -63.25
C GLN A 425 -27.10 19.57 -63.50
N GLN A 426 -28.28 20.05 -63.11
CA GLN A 426 -28.64 21.45 -63.26
C GLN A 426 -27.66 22.36 -62.45
N TYR A 427 -27.38 22.03 -61.20
CA TYR A 427 -26.47 22.81 -60.37
C TYR A 427 -25.03 22.79 -60.94
N LEU A 428 -24.57 21.71 -61.53
CA LEU A 428 -23.28 21.65 -62.18
C LEU A 428 -23.19 22.50 -63.43
N ARG A 429 -24.27 22.51 -64.26
CA ARG A 429 -24.35 23.36 -65.45
C ARG A 429 -24.35 24.85 -65.10
N GLU A 430 -24.96 25.21 -63.96
CA GLU A 430 -25.04 26.56 -63.44
C GLU A 430 -23.83 26.95 -62.58
N LEU A 431 -22.86 26.04 -62.36
CA LEU A 431 -21.75 26.29 -61.49
C LEU A 431 -20.78 27.35 -62.09
N PRO A 432 -20.63 28.52 -61.48
CA PRO A 432 -19.83 29.59 -62.05
C PRO A 432 -18.35 29.26 -61.95
N ILE A 433 -17.69 29.08 -63.08
CA ILE A 433 -16.24 28.87 -63.17
C ILE A 433 -15.73 29.93 -64.16
N GLU A 434 -15.16 31.01 -63.67
CA GLU A 434 -14.74 32.19 -64.42
C GLU A 434 -13.80 31.87 -65.59
N GLU A 435 -12.98 30.85 -65.44
CA GLU A 435 -11.95 30.45 -66.42
C GLU A 435 -12.50 29.61 -67.56
N LEU A 436 -13.74 29.07 -67.47
CA LEU A 436 -14.33 28.23 -68.51
C LEU A 436 -15.17 29.03 -69.51
N GLU A 437 -15.30 30.35 -69.34
CA GLU A 437 -15.97 31.33 -70.18
C GLU A 437 -17.30 30.85 -70.84
N GLU A 438 -17.23 29.99 -71.89
CA GLU A 438 -18.41 29.49 -72.61
C GLU A 438 -18.66 27.98 -72.40
N HIS A 439 -17.81 27.29 -71.57
CA HIS A 439 -17.96 25.84 -71.40
C HIS A 439 -18.84 25.51 -70.17
N THR A 440 -19.98 24.90 -70.47
CA THR A 440 -20.89 24.37 -69.43
C THR A 440 -20.30 23.07 -68.85
N LEU A 441 -20.17 23.00 -67.54
CA LEU A 441 -19.67 21.79 -66.86
C LEU A 441 -20.81 20.76 -66.82
N THR A 442 -20.51 19.55 -67.32
CA THR A 442 -21.47 18.42 -67.28
C THR A 442 -20.88 17.23 -66.54
N CYS A 443 -21.73 16.32 -66.11
CA CYS A 443 -21.31 15.08 -65.48
C CYS A 443 -22.12 13.87 -65.96
N SER A 444 -21.52 12.75 -65.91
CA SER A 444 -22.18 11.46 -66.05
C SER A 444 -22.34 10.80 -64.70
N MET A 445 -23.51 10.19 -64.44
CA MET A 445 -23.83 9.55 -63.16
C MET A 445 -24.38 8.14 -63.37
N GLY A 446 -24.07 7.23 -62.42
CA GLY A 446 -24.68 5.91 -62.33
C GLY A 446 -25.06 5.60 -60.88
N ALA A 447 -26.22 5.00 -60.66
CA ALA A 447 -26.77 4.73 -59.35
C ALA A 447 -27.18 3.27 -59.17
N ALA A 448 -26.98 2.74 -57.98
CA ALA A 448 -27.42 1.40 -57.52
C ALA A 448 -28.13 1.48 -56.17
N PHE A 449 -29.18 0.74 -56.02
CA PHE A 449 -30.06 0.77 -54.82
C PHE A 449 -29.80 -0.41 -53.91
N MET A 450 -29.78 -0.13 -52.64
CA MET A 450 -29.77 -1.14 -51.59
C MET A 450 -31.19 -1.32 -51.03
N PRO A 451 -31.67 -2.57 -50.84
CA PRO A 451 -30.96 -3.85 -51.07
C PRO A 451 -31.12 -4.42 -52.46
N LYS A 452 -31.86 -3.77 -53.37
CA LYS A 452 -32.23 -4.29 -54.71
C LYS A 452 -31.03 -4.68 -55.57
N ASP A 453 -30.05 -3.78 -55.67
CA ASP A 453 -28.93 -3.92 -56.56
C ASP A 453 -27.64 -4.34 -55.82
N GLY A 454 -27.73 -4.75 -54.55
CA GLY A 454 -26.65 -5.24 -53.72
C GLY A 454 -26.81 -4.91 -52.23
N THR A 455 -26.11 -5.69 -51.40
CA THR A 455 -26.12 -5.56 -49.93
C THR A 455 -24.71 -5.28 -49.37
N THR A 456 -23.72 -5.34 -50.24
CA THR A 456 -22.31 -5.05 -49.88
C THR A 456 -21.81 -3.81 -50.63
N PHE A 457 -20.81 -3.13 -50.08
CA PHE A 457 -20.15 -2.02 -50.79
C PHE A 457 -19.63 -2.45 -52.16
N GLY A 458 -19.08 -3.63 -52.27
CA GLY A 458 -18.49 -4.12 -53.55
C GLY A 458 -19.55 -4.32 -54.65
N GLU A 459 -20.71 -4.87 -54.31
CA GLU A 459 -21.85 -5.06 -55.23
C GLU A 459 -22.39 -3.71 -55.68
N LEU A 460 -22.76 -2.83 -54.73
CA LEU A 460 -23.30 -1.51 -55.03
C LEU A 460 -22.33 -0.65 -55.85
N TYR A 461 -21.04 -0.69 -55.53
CA TYR A 461 -19.99 0.00 -56.29
C TYR A 461 -19.92 -0.48 -57.73
N LYS A 462 -19.88 -1.80 -57.94
CA LYS A 462 -19.81 -2.41 -59.25
C LYS A 462 -21.03 -2.03 -60.14
N HIS A 463 -22.23 -2.14 -59.59
CA HIS A 463 -23.46 -1.86 -60.33
C HIS A 463 -23.64 -0.36 -60.61
N ALA A 464 -23.24 0.53 -59.71
CA ALA A 464 -23.22 1.96 -59.97
C ALA A 464 -22.19 2.35 -61.05
N ASP A 465 -21.02 1.68 -61.08
CA ASP A 465 -20.00 1.86 -62.10
C ASP A 465 -20.47 1.39 -63.49
N GLU A 466 -21.15 0.24 -63.59
CA GLU A 466 -21.75 -0.26 -64.82
C GLU A 466 -22.81 0.70 -65.38
N ALA A 467 -23.63 1.29 -64.50
CA ALA A 467 -24.62 2.31 -64.85
C ALA A 467 -23.94 3.60 -65.34
N LEU A 468 -22.91 4.06 -64.67
CA LEU A 468 -22.12 5.24 -65.05
C LEU A 468 -21.41 5.00 -66.42
N TYR A 469 -20.80 3.83 -66.60
CA TYR A 469 -20.17 3.47 -67.87
C TYR A 469 -21.18 3.53 -69.02
N THR A 470 -22.39 3.01 -68.83
CA THR A 470 -23.47 3.07 -69.81
C THR A 470 -23.90 4.50 -70.12
N THR A 471 -23.97 5.38 -69.12
CA THR A 471 -24.23 6.82 -69.30
C THR A 471 -23.17 7.47 -70.17
N LYS A 472 -21.89 7.23 -69.90
CA LYS A 472 -20.77 7.75 -70.71
C LYS A 472 -20.82 7.31 -72.15
N ARG A 473 -21.19 6.06 -72.42
CA ARG A 473 -21.33 5.52 -73.83
C ARG A 473 -22.50 6.11 -74.59
N ASN A 474 -23.57 6.51 -73.91
CA ASN A 474 -24.78 7.04 -74.54
C ASN A 474 -24.76 8.57 -74.74
N GLY A 475 -23.59 9.20 -74.73
CA GLY A 475 -23.46 10.65 -75.01
C GLY A 475 -23.08 11.52 -73.84
N ARG A 476 -22.84 10.96 -72.67
CA ARG A 476 -22.52 11.69 -71.42
C ARG A 476 -23.66 12.62 -70.96
N ASP A 477 -23.34 13.61 -70.13
CA ASP A 477 -24.31 14.63 -69.59
C ASP A 477 -25.67 14.02 -69.24
N GLY A 478 -25.65 12.98 -68.38
CA GLY A 478 -26.81 12.21 -68.05
C GLY A 478 -26.62 11.33 -66.80
N PHE A 479 -27.61 10.53 -66.53
CA PHE A 479 -27.53 9.56 -65.48
C PHE A 479 -28.27 8.26 -65.82
N ARG A 480 -27.94 7.17 -65.15
CA ARG A 480 -28.65 5.89 -65.20
C ARG A 480 -28.74 5.27 -63.84
N ILE A 481 -29.87 4.59 -63.59
CA ILE A 481 -30.02 3.65 -62.50
C ILE A 481 -29.70 2.26 -63.03
N TYR A 482 -28.97 1.49 -62.28
CA TYR A 482 -28.67 0.11 -62.58
C TYR A 482 -30.00 -0.68 -62.61
N HIS A 483 -30.19 -1.43 -63.70
CA HIS A 483 -31.25 -2.43 -63.82
C HIS A 483 -30.61 -3.71 -64.32
N GLU A 484 -30.79 -4.76 -63.53
CA GLU A 484 -30.35 -6.08 -63.96
C GLU A 484 -31.03 -6.41 -65.29
N VAL A 485 -30.27 -6.64 -66.33
CA VAL A 485 -30.80 -7.08 -67.61
C VAL A 485 -31.30 -8.50 -67.40
N GLU A 486 -32.64 -8.69 -67.38
CA GLU A 486 -33.20 -10.04 -67.55
C GLU A 486 -32.68 -10.60 -68.88
N GLU A 487 -31.68 -11.48 -68.85
CA GLU A 487 -31.37 -12.31 -70.06
C GLU A 487 -32.64 -13.11 -70.37
N LYS A 488 -33.41 -12.62 -71.29
CA LYS A 488 -34.37 -13.50 -71.98
C LYS A 488 -33.59 -14.56 -72.68
N GLU A 489 -33.57 -15.77 -72.10
CA GLU A 489 -33.23 -16.97 -72.85
C GLU A 489 -33.98 -17.00 -74.17
N VAL A 490 -33.28 -16.96 -75.29
CA VAL A 490 -33.79 -17.19 -76.64
C VAL A 490 -33.61 -18.67 -77.02
#